data_a923347def7c12d7f9a6523b0ebe568b
#
_entry.id   a923347def7c12d7f9a6523b0ebe568b
#
_cell.length_a   1.000
_cell.length_b   1.000
_cell.length_c   1.000
_cell.angle_alpha   90.00
_cell.angle_beta   90.00
_cell.angle_gamma   90.00
#
_symmetry.space_group_name_H-M   'P 1'
#
loop_
_entity.id
_entity.type
_entity.pdbx_description
1 polymer ?
#
loop_
_entity_poly.entity_id
_entity_poly.type
_entity_poly.pdbx_seq_one_letter_code
_entity_poly.pdbx_strand_id
1 'polypeptide(L)'
;PATSTLLKMEDTSKADLTVLITGSQWKWHYKYLEHPVEFYSLLATSKKQISGDEPKSGTYLLEVDQPLVLPVGKKIRFLMTSDDVIHSWWVPAFAVKKDANPGYINESWTRIDKAGTYRGQCAELCGKDHGFMPIVVVAKPAGEFDGWIAKTAADQAAAKAQQQDLASQTMTLPQAMELGEKVYLGYCAACHQPAGTGLPGIFPALKGSKVATLPEHRAQHLDIVLHGKSGTAMQPFGKQLTAQELAAVVTYERNAWDNKTGDVIQAAEVQSLLNPVDPNKDK
;
A
#
# COMPACT_ATOMS: atom_id res chain seq x y z
N PRO A 1 -40.15 0.51 -14.42
CA PRO A 1 -39.53 -0.36 -13.39
C PRO A 1 -38.01 -0.36 -13.46
N ALA A 2 -37.39 -0.70 -14.63
CA ALA A 2 -35.92 -0.77 -14.73
C ALA A 2 -35.19 0.57 -14.45
N THR A 3 -35.65 1.66 -15.04
CA THR A 3 -35.06 3.01 -14.81
C THR A 3 -35.09 3.41 -13.35
N SER A 4 -36.21 3.18 -12.65
CA SER A 4 -36.34 3.51 -11.22
C SER A 4 -35.39 2.67 -10.36
N THR A 5 -35.14 1.41 -10.74
CA THR A 5 -34.19 0.55 -10.06
C THR A 5 -32.75 1.03 -10.30
N LEU A 6 -32.42 1.39 -11.54
CA LEU A 6 -31.11 1.91 -11.89
C LEU A 6 -30.78 3.21 -11.10
N LEU A 7 -31.72 4.16 -11.07
CA LEU A 7 -31.54 5.40 -10.31
C LEU A 7 -31.30 5.14 -8.80
N LYS A 8 -31.94 4.11 -8.23
CA LYS A 8 -31.71 3.72 -6.83
C LYS A 8 -30.33 3.07 -6.64
N MET A 9 -29.86 2.28 -7.61
CA MET A 9 -28.54 1.66 -7.57
C MET A 9 -27.42 2.66 -7.72
N GLU A 10 -27.62 3.73 -8.48
CA GLU A 10 -26.65 4.83 -8.69
C GLU A 10 -26.70 5.89 -7.58
N ASP A 11 -27.69 5.88 -6.73
CA ASP A 11 -27.80 6.86 -5.63
C ASP A 11 -26.84 6.55 -4.50
N THR A 12 -25.68 7.20 -4.49
CA THR A 12 -24.65 7.12 -3.44
C THR A 12 -24.87 8.14 -2.31
N SER A 13 -25.90 8.98 -2.38
CA SER A 13 -26.19 10.02 -1.38
C SER A 13 -26.57 9.41 -0.03
N LYS A 14 -26.45 10.25 1.03
CA LYS A 14 -26.83 9.89 2.40
C LYS A 14 -26.17 8.59 2.91
N ALA A 15 -24.92 8.35 2.56
CA ALA A 15 -24.15 7.27 3.12
C ALA A 15 -23.83 7.52 4.61
N ASP A 16 -23.85 6.45 5.39
CA ASP A 16 -23.46 6.48 6.81
C ASP A 16 -21.93 6.42 6.97
N LEU A 17 -21.23 5.85 6.00
CA LEU A 17 -19.78 5.66 5.99
C LEU A 17 -19.27 5.73 4.56
N THR A 18 -18.12 6.38 4.35
CA THR A 18 -17.44 6.43 3.05
C THR A 18 -16.06 5.81 3.14
N VAL A 19 -15.76 4.89 2.24
CA VAL A 19 -14.43 4.27 2.12
C VAL A 19 -13.85 4.61 0.75
N LEU A 20 -12.69 5.24 0.75
CA LEU A 20 -11.86 5.37 -0.45
C LEU A 20 -11.06 4.10 -0.64
N ILE A 21 -11.19 3.49 -1.80
CA ILE A 21 -10.52 2.25 -2.23
C ILE A 21 -9.56 2.61 -3.36
N THR A 22 -8.28 2.42 -3.15
CA THR A 22 -7.26 2.65 -4.18
C THR A 22 -6.61 1.32 -4.56
N GLY A 23 -6.70 0.97 -5.84
CA GLY A 23 -6.00 -0.18 -6.40
C GLY A 23 -4.57 0.17 -6.77
N SER A 24 -3.65 -0.75 -6.56
CA SER A 24 -2.28 -0.70 -7.10
C SER A 24 -1.75 -2.11 -7.27
N GLN A 25 -0.71 -2.30 -8.08
CA GLN A 25 -0.11 -3.60 -8.41
C GLN A 25 0.72 -4.14 -7.22
N TRP A 26 0.30 -5.16 -6.48
CA TRP A 26 -0.99 -5.86 -6.52
C TRP A 26 -1.54 -5.90 -5.10
N LYS A 27 -2.27 -4.87 -4.70
CA LYS A 27 -2.81 -4.66 -3.36
C LYS A 27 -3.96 -3.67 -3.41
N TRP A 28 -4.73 -3.61 -2.32
CA TRP A 28 -5.72 -2.59 -2.10
C TRP A 28 -5.29 -1.66 -0.96
N HIS A 29 -5.58 -0.36 -1.08
CA HIS A 29 -5.50 0.59 0.01
C HIS A 29 -6.90 1.05 0.38
N TYR A 30 -7.24 0.98 1.65
CA TYR A 30 -8.52 1.40 2.21
C TYR A 30 -8.32 2.61 3.12
N LYS A 31 -9.16 3.65 2.93
CA LYS A 31 -9.18 4.83 3.77
C LYS A 31 -10.61 5.16 4.16
N TYR A 32 -10.90 5.23 5.46
CA TYR A 32 -12.19 5.66 5.98
C TYR A 32 -12.21 7.18 6.06
N LEU A 33 -13.15 7.84 5.34
CA LEU A 33 -13.09 9.30 5.25
C LEU A 33 -13.59 9.99 6.53
N GLU A 34 -14.49 9.35 7.27
CA GLU A 34 -15.02 9.85 8.55
C GLU A 34 -14.15 9.50 9.76
N HIS A 35 -13.09 8.67 9.55
CA HIS A 35 -12.21 8.20 10.62
C HIS A 35 -10.74 8.28 10.19
N PRO A 36 -9.80 8.57 11.11
CA PRO A 36 -8.37 8.62 10.80
C PRO A 36 -7.76 7.21 10.70
N VAL A 37 -8.35 6.35 9.86
CA VAL A 37 -7.94 4.96 9.66
C VAL A 37 -7.73 4.70 8.19
N GLU A 38 -6.54 4.24 7.83
CA GLU A 38 -6.19 3.80 6.48
C GLU A 38 -5.13 2.70 6.55
N PHE A 39 -5.18 1.74 5.63
CA PHE A 39 -4.21 0.65 5.58
C PHE A 39 -4.17 -0.01 4.21
N TYR A 40 -3.05 -0.67 3.92
CA TYR A 40 -2.93 -1.58 2.80
C TYR A 40 -3.44 -2.97 3.17
N SER A 41 -4.02 -3.64 2.18
CA SER A 41 -4.51 -5.01 2.26
C SER A 41 -3.82 -5.84 1.19
N LEU A 42 -3.01 -6.80 1.61
CA LEU A 42 -2.15 -7.63 0.77
C LEU A 42 -2.55 -9.10 0.88
N LEU A 43 -2.18 -9.89 -0.13
CA LEU A 43 -2.36 -11.33 -0.11
C LEU A 43 -1.68 -11.96 1.11
N ALA A 44 -2.43 -12.74 1.89
CA ALA A 44 -1.90 -13.48 3.05
C ALA A 44 -1.43 -14.90 2.71
N THR A 45 -1.72 -15.41 1.51
CA THR A 45 -1.26 -16.75 1.08
C THR A 45 0.25 -16.84 1.08
N SER A 46 0.81 -17.83 1.78
CA SER A 46 2.24 -18.00 1.92
C SER A 46 2.93 -18.31 0.57
N LYS A 47 4.19 -17.86 0.43
CA LYS A 47 5.00 -18.20 -0.75
C LYS A 47 5.13 -19.71 -0.95
N LYS A 48 5.15 -20.50 0.12
CA LYS A 48 5.23 -21.97 0.05
C LYS A 48 3.96 -22.61 -0.49
N GLN A 49 2.79 -22.06 -0.16
CA GLN A 49 1.54 -22.52 -0.78
C GLN A 49 1.49 -22.15 -2.27
N ILE A 50 2.02 -20.98 -2.63
CA ILE A 50 2.08 -20.52 -4.03
C ILE A 50 3.03 -21.39 -4.86
N SER A 51 4.23 -21.71 -4.34
CA SER A 51 5.21 -22.60 -4.99
C SER A 51 4.80 -24.07 -5.02
N GLY A 52 3.85 -24.48 -4.18
CA GLY A 52 3.43 -25.88 -4.06
C GLY A 52 4.20 -26.68 -3.01
N ASP A 53 5.05 -26.03 -2.21
CA ASP A 53 5.81 -26.66 -1.12
C ASP A 53 4.92 -26.95 0.11
N GLU A 54 3.74 -26.35 0.18
CA GLU A 54 2.73 -26.59 1.21
C GLU A 54 1.35 -26.82 0.57
N PRO A 55 0.46 -27.61 1.20
CA PRO A 55 -0.90 -27.81 0.71
C PRO A 55 -1.69 -26.50 0.62
N LYS A 56 -2.47 -26.35 -0.43
CA LYS A 56 -3.37 -25.20 -0.61
C LYS A 56 -4.54 -25.28 0.36
N SER A 57 -4.85 -24.16 1.03
CA SER A 57 -6.05 -24.04 1.87
C SER A 57 -7.33 -23.96 1.04
N GLY A 58 -8.50 -24.16 1.67
CA GLY A 58 -9.81 -23.97 1.02
C GLY A 58 -10.07 -22.52 0.59
N THR A 59 -9.29 -21.57 1.12
CA THR A 59 -9.33 -20.13 0.79
C THR A 59 -8.05 -19.67 0.09
N TYR A 60 -7.38 -20.58 -0.63
CA TYR A 60 -6.16 -20.28 -1.37
C TYR A 60 -6.35 -19.08 -2.29
N LEU A 61 -5.44 -18.09 -2.19
CA LEU A 61 -5.48 -16.79 -2.88
C LEU A 61 -6.73 -15.92 -2.59
N LEU A 62 -7.47 -16.21 -1.51
CA LEU A 62 -8.67 -15.48 -1.11
C LEU A 62 -8.59 -14.88 0.30
N GLU A 63 -7.41 -14.87 0.92
CA GLU A 63 -7.17 -14.27 2.23
C GLU A 63 -6.22 -13.10 2.14
N VAL A 64 -6.41 -12.13 3.02
CA VAL A 64 -5.57 -10.93 3.15
C VAL A 64 -5.03 -10.79 4.57
N ASP A 65 -3.94 -10.06 4.70
CA ASP A 65 -3.34 -9.71 6.00
C ASP A 65 -4.22 -8.73 6.80
N GLN A 66 -4.84 -7.74 6.13
CA GLN A 66 -5.71 -6.75 6.75
C GLN A 66 -7.05 -6.66 5.99
N PRO A 67 -8.13 -7.26 6.51
CA PRO A 67 -9.45 -7.18 5.88
C PRO A 67 -10.08 -5.79 6.02
N LEU A 68 -10.88 -5.39 5.03
CA LEU A 68 -11.77 -4.24 5.15
C LEU A 68 -12.88 -4.55 6.16
N VAL A 69 -13.05 -3.74 7.20
CA VAL A 69 -14.09 -3.94 8.22
C VAL A 69 -15.23 -2.96 8.00
N LEU A 70 -16.46 -3.44 7.94
CA LEU A 70 -17.64 -2.60 7.67
C LEU A 70 -18.76 -2.87 8.66
N PRO A 71 -19.60 -1.86 9.00
CA PRO A 71 -20.75 -2.05 9.88
C PRO A 71 -21.92 -2.69 9.13
N VAL A 72 -22.64 -3.58 9.79
CA VAL A 72 -23.92 -4.15 9.32
C VAL A 72 -25.03 -3.09 9.40
N GLY A 73 -25.97 -3.14 8.45
CA GLY A 73 -27.18 -2.32 8.42
C GLY A 73 -26.99 -0.87 7.98
N LYS A 74 -25.76 -0.43 7.74
CA LYS A 74 -25.42 0.91 7.31
C LYS A 74 -25.26 1.00 5.79
N LYS A 75 -25.54 2.18 5.21
CA LYS A 75 -25.26 2.47 3.81
C LYS A 75 -23.80 2.88 3.68
N ILE A 76 -23.03 2.06 2.99
CA ILE A 76 -21.59 2.28 2.78
C ILE A 76 -21.37 2.78 1.36
N ARG A 77 -20.76 3.95 1.23
CA ARG A 77 -20.32 4.50 -0.06
C ARG A 77 -18.87 4.09 -0.31
N PHE A 78 -18.60 3.61 -1.49
CA PHE A 78 -17.26 3.32 -1.98
C PHE A 78 -16.86 4.36 -3.03
N LEU A 79 -15.70 4.97 -2.83
CA LEU A 79 -14.99 5.77 -3.83
C LEU A 79 -13.84 4.92 -4.33
N MET A 80 -13.72 4.69 -5.63
CA MET A 80 -12.74 3.78 -6.19
C MET A 80 -11.86 4.47 -7.22
N THR A 81 -10.56 4.36 -7.04
CA THR A 81 -9.51 4.89 -7.94
C THR A 81 -8.32 3.96 -7.98
N SER A 82 -7.32 4.27 -8.79
CA SER A 82 -6.07 3.55 -8.90
C SER A 82 -4.88 4.49 -8.94
N ASP A 83 -3.74 4.03 -8.42
CA ASP A 83 -2.46 4.75 -8.47
C ASP A 83 -1.63 4.39 -9.73
N ASP A 84 -1.97 3.31 -10.47
CA ASP A 84 -1.14 2.82 -11.59
C ASP A 84 -1.96 2.39 -12.81
N VAL A 85 -2.47 1.17 -12.86
CA VAL A 85 -3.27 0.62 -13.96
C VAL A 85 -4.73 0.50 -13.56
N ILE A 86 -5.60 0.12 -14.48
CA ILE A 86 -7.00 -0.16 -14.14
C ILE A 86 -7.07 -1.47 -13.32
N HIS A 87 -7.78 -1.41 -12.20
CA HIS A 87 -8.22 -2.56 -11.40
C HIS A 87 -9.75 -2.57 -11.34
N SER A 88 -10.36 -3.62 -10.81
CA SER A 88 -11.80 -3.63 -10.54
C SER A 88 -12.09 -4.26 -9.19
N TRP A 89 -12.72 -3.51 -8.30
CA TRP A 89 -13.10 -4.00 -6.97
C TRP A 89 -14.42 -4.75 -7.07
N TRP A 90 -14.37 -6.07 -6.84
CA TRP A 90 -15.52 -6.95 -6.99
C TRP A 90 -15.72 -7.82 -5.76
N VAL A 91 -16.87 -7.63 -5.12
CA VAL A 91 -17.37 -8.52 -4.05
C VAL A 91 -18.76 -8.99 -4.47
N PRO A 92 -18.90 -10.21 -5.00
CA PRO A 92 -20.16 -10.73 -5.54
C PRO A 92 -21.33 -10.64 -4.58
N ALA A 93 -21.10 -10.95 -3.30
CA ALA A 93 -22.12 -10.93 -2.26
C ALA A 93 -22.72 -9.54 -1.97
N PHE A 94 -22.03 -8.48 -2.37
CA PHE A 94 -22.48 -7.09 -2.22
C PHE A 94 -23.16 -6.55 -3.48
N ALA A 95 -23.22 -7.35 -4.56
CA ALA A 95 -23.59 -6.89 -5.90
C ALA A 95 -22.77 -5.68 -6.38
N VAL A 96 -21.52 -5.54 -5.92
CA VAL A 96 -20.60 -4.47 -6.29
C VAL A 96 -19.50 -5.04 -7.16
N LYS A 97 -19.40 -4.52 -8.38
CA LYS A 97 -18.27 -4.67 -9.29
C LYS A 97 -18.05 -3.33 -9.95
N LYS A 98 -16.94 -2.67 -9.64
CA LYS A 98 -16.68 -1.32 -10.13
C LYS A 98 -15.20 -1.12 -10.37
N ASP A 99 -14.86 -0.54 -11.52
CA ASP A 99 -13.49 -0.30 -11.91
C ASP A 99 -12.87 0.82 -11.06
N ALA A 100 -11.59 0.64 -10.75
CA ALA A 100 -10.71 1.61 -10.14
C ALA A 100 -9.76 2.12 -11.21
N ASN A 101 -10.05 3.31 -11.76
CA ASN A 101 -9.34 3.89 -12.89
C ASN A 101 -8.35 4.96 -12.42
N PRO A 102 -7.12 4.98 -12.95
CA PRO A 102 -6.19 6.07 -12.69
C PRO A 102 -6.75 7.42 -13.12
N GLY A 103 -6.65 8.42 -12.24
CA GLY A 103 -7.12 9.78 -12.51
C GLY A 103 -8.63 10.00 -12.46
N TYR A 104 -9.41 8.95 -12.14
CA TYR A 104 -10.87 9.03 -11.96
C TYR A 104 -11.28 8.46 -10.60
N ILE A 105 -12.39 8.97 -10.07
CA ILE A 105 -13.05 8.41 -8.89
C ILE A 105 -14.41 7.87 -9.32
N ASN A 106 -14.54 6.56 -9.34
CA ASN A 106 -15.81 5.88 -9.53
C ASN A 106 -16.50 5.69 -8.19
N GLU A 107 -17.83 5.59 -8.21
CA GLU A 107 -18.63 5.44 -7.01
C GLU A 107 -19.52 4.22 -7.09
N SER A 108 -19.75 3.61 -5.95
CA SER A 108 -20.78 2.59 -5.74
C SER A 108 -21.20 2.60 -4.27
N TRP A 109 -22.21 1.84 -3.92
CA TRP A 109 -22.63 1.67 -2.54
C TRP A 109 -23.14 0.26 -2.27
N THR A 110 -23.15 -0.11 -1.00
CA THR A 110 -23.79 -1.35 -0.53
C THR A 110 -24.38 -1.15 0.85
N ARG A 111 -25.25 -2.08 1.25
CA ARG A 111 -25.70 -2.27 2.62
C ARG A 111 -25.63 -3.76 2.95
N ILE A 112 -24.89 -4.09 3.99
CA ILE A 112 -24.65 -5.47 4.39
C ILE A 112 -25.65 -5.82 5.50
N ASP A 113 -26.51 -6.79 5.29
CA ASP A 113 -27.57 -7.13 6.25
C ASP A 113 -27.13 -8.16 7.31
N LYS A 114 -26.08 -8.92 7.06
CA LYS A 114 -25.60 -9.99 7.96
C LYS A 114 -24.12 -9.81 8.28
N ALA A 115 -23.78 -9.99 9.56
CA ALA A 115 -22.38 -10.09 9.96
C ALA A 115 -21.73 -11.35 9.38
N GLY A 116 -20.44 -11.25 9.04
CA GLY A 116 -19.71 -12.37 8.45
C GLY A 116 -18.50 -11.90 7.63
N THR A 117 -17.83 -12.88 7.03
CA THR A 117 -16.68 -12.64 6.15
C THR A 117 -17.09 -12.84 4.70
N TYR A 118 -16.86 -11.84 3.90
CA TYR A 118 -17.18 -11.79 2.47
C TYR A 118 -15.91 -11.69 1.66
N ARG A 119 -15.84 -12.39 0.55
CA ARG A 119 -14.65 -12.46 -0.29
C ARG A 119 -14.92 -11.95 -1.69
N GLY A 120 -13.91 -11.37 -2.26
CA GLY A 120 -13.90 -10.84 -3.61
C GLY A 120 -12.51 -10.89 -4.21
N GLN A 121 -12.39 -10.40 -5.43
CA GLN A 121 -11.18 -10.44 -6.22
C GLN A 121 -11.08 -9.19 -7.08
N CYS A 122 -9.86 -8.87 -7.54
CA CYS A 122 -9.70 -7.95 -8.65
C CYS A 122 -10.33 -8.55 -9.91
N ALA A 123 -11.16 -7.80 -10.61
CA ALA A 123 -11.94 -8.27 -11.77
C ALA A 123 -11.57 -7.56 -13.09
N GLU A 124 -10.46 -6.78 -13.11
CA GLU A 124 -9.87 -6.20 -14.33
C GLU A 124 -8.41 -6.61 -14.42
N LEU A 125 -7.97 -7.11 -15.59
CA LEU A 125 -6.60 -7.59 -15.79
C LEU A 125 -5.59 -6.46 -15.57
N CYS A 126 -4.82 -6.56 -14.50
CA CYS A 126 -3.91 -5.52 -14.03
C CYS A 126 -2.43 -5.93 -14.02
N GLY A 127 -2.06 -6.97 -14.75
CA GLY A 127 -0.67 -7.44 -14.87
C GLY A 127 -0.46 -8.87 -14.38
N LYS A 128 0.81 -9.26 -14.18
CA LYS A 128 1.20 -10.66 -13.92
C LYS A 128 0.61 -11.26 -12.64
N ASP A 129 0.46 -10.47 -11.59
CA ASP A 129 -0.04 -10.92 -10.29
C ASP A 129 -1.51 -10.49 -10.06
N HIS A 130 -2.28 -10.33 -11.15
CA HIS A 130 -3.71 -9.98 -11.11
C HIS A 130 -4.53 -10.86 -10.17
N GLY A 131 -4.28 -12.16 -10.14
CA GLY A 131 -4.95 -13.10 -9.23
C GLY A 131 -4.45 -13.07 -7.78
N PHE A 132 -3.47 -12.22 -7.44
CA PHE A 132 -2.81 -12.18 -6.15
C PHE A 132 -3.17 -10.93 -5.33
N MET A 133 -4.27 -10.27 -5.66
CA MET A 133 -4.83 -9.15 -4.90
C MET A 133 -6.31 -9.39 -4.57
N PRO A 134 -6.59 -10.35 -3.68
CA PRO A 134 -7.94 -10.64 -3.23
C PRO A 134 -8.54 -9.52 -2.37
N ILE A 135 -9.84 -9.63 -2.13
CA ILE A 135 -10.59 -8.74 -1.26
C ILE A 135 -11.23 -9.59 -0.16
N VAL A 136 -11.04 -9.17 1.09
CA VAL A 136 -11.76 -9.73 2.23
C VAL A 136 -12.45 -8.61 2.97
N VAL A 137 -13.75 -8.75 3.20
CA VAL A 137 -14.54 -7.81 3.99
C VAL A 137 -15.11 -8.55 5.20
N VAL A 138 -14.87 -7.99 6.39
CA VAL A 138 -15.47 -8.47 7.64
C VAL A 138 -16.58 -7.51 8.05
N ALA A 139 -17.82 -7.95 7.91
CA ALA A 139 -18.98 -7.18 8.35
C ALA A 139 -19.27 -7.45 9.83
N LYS A 140 -19.30 -6.38 10.63
CA LYS A 140 -19.52 -6.45 12.08
C LYS A 140 -20.80 -5.74 12.50
N PRO A 141 -21.47 -6.19 13.58
CA PRO A 141 -22.49 -5.38 14.26
C PRO A 141 -21.96 -3.98 14.58
N ALA A 142 -22.84 -2.97 14.57
CA ALA A 142 -22.43 -1.56 14.70
C ALA A 142 -21.52 -1.30 15.93
N GLY A 143 -21.90 -1.78 17.11
CA GLY A 143 -21.09 -1.58 18.31
C GLY A 143 -19.71 -2.24 18.26
N GLU A 144 -19.58 -3.38 17.57
CA GLU A 144 -18.26 -4.02 17.36
C GLU A 144 -17.44 -3.26 16.32
N PHE A 145 -18.07 -2.69 15.31
CA PHE A 145 -17.42 -1.83 14.34
C PHE A 145 -16.89 -0.56 15.02
N ASP A 146 -17.71 0.10 15.83
CA ASP A 146 -17.33 1.31 16.57
C ASP A 146 -16.13 1.06 17.50
N GLY A 147 -16.11 -0.07 18.18
CA GLY A 147 -14.96 -0.49 19.00
C GLY A 147 -13.71 -0.77 18.18
N TRP A 148 -13.86 -1.46 17.04
CA TRP A 148 -12.76 -1.78 16.14
C TRP A 148 -12.15 -0.51 15.53
N ILE A 149 -12.97 0.40 15.00
CA ILE A 149 -12.48 1.61 14.32
C ILE A 149 -11.77 2.56 15.30
N ALA A 150 -12.32 2.72 16.51
CA ALA A 150 -11.69 3.51 17.57
C ALA A 150 -10.34 2.93 17.99
N LYS A 151 -10.29 1.61 18.23
CA LYS A 151 -9.04 0.93 18.57
C LYS A 151 -8.00 1.06 17.44
N THR A 152 -8.38 0.82 16.21
CA THR A 152 -7.47 0.92 15.06
C THR A 152 -6.94 2.34 14.89
N ALA A 153 -7.78 3.36 15.06
CA ALA A 153 -7.35 4.75 15.02
C ALA A 153 -6.33 5.07 16.13
N ALA A 154 -6.56 4.58 17.35
CA ALA A 154 -5.63 4.76 18.46
C ALA A 154 -4.30 4.03 18.24
N ASP A 155 -4.34 2.79 17.76
CA ASP A 155 -3.15 1.99 17.44
C ASP A 155 -2.32 2.68 16.34
N GLN A 156 -2.97 3.19 15.28
CA GLN A 156 -2.28 3.91 14.19
C GLN A 156 -1.69 5.25 14.66
N ALA A 157 -2.41 5.98 15.52
CA ALA A 157 -1.89 7.22 16.10
C ALA A 157 -0.65 6.95 16.99
N ALA A 158 -0.69 5.90 17.81
CA ALA A 158 0.45 5.48 18.64
C ALA A 158 1.65 5.05 17.78
N ALA A 159 1.41 4.24 16.73
CA ALA A 159 2.44 3.82 15.79
C ALA A 159 3.07 5.01 15.06
N LYS A 160 2.26 5.99 14.64
CA LYS A 160 2.75 7.22 14.01
C LYS A 160 3.60 8.07 14.96
N ALA A 161 3.19 8.21 16.21
CA ALA A 161 3.97 8.90 17.24
C ALA A 161 5.32 8.21 17.49
N GLN A 162 5.31 6.88 17.60
CA GLN A 162 6.54 6.09 17.73
C GLN A 162 7.45 6.23 16.51
N GLN A 163 6.90 6.24 15.29
CA GLN A 163 7.68 6.47 14.07
C GLN A 163 8.30 7.86 14.04
N GLN A 164 7.59 8.89 14.51
CA GLN A 164 8.14 10.25 14.62
C GLN A 164 9.28 10.32 15.64
N ASP A 165 9.14 9.65 16.78
CA ASP A 165 10.20 9.56 17.78
C ASP A 165 11.44 8.85 17.20
N LEU A 166 11.26 7.69 16.56
CA LEU A 166 12.32 6.96 15.88
C LEU A 166 12.97 7.78 14.74
N ALA A 167 12.17 8.55 14.00
CA ALA A 167 12.69 9.43 12.94
C ALA A 167 13.54 10.58 13.46
N SER A 168 13.36 10.98 14.72
CA SER A 168 14.20 11.99 15.37
C SER A 168 15.56 11.44 15.83
N GLN A 169 15.69 10.12 15.93
CA GLN A 169 16.93 9.46 16.36
C GLN A 169 17.90 9.30 15.19
N THR A 170 19.17 9.58 15.45
CA THR A 170 20.23 9.40 14.44
C THR A 170 20.60 7.92 14.35
N MET A 171 20.50 7.35 13.15
CA MET A 171 21.01 6.01 12.87
C MET A 171 22.51 6.02 12.59
N THR A 172 23.21 5.05 13.17
CA THR A 172 24.60 4.73 12.77
C THR A 172 24.59 3.90 11.48
N LEU A 173 25.71 3.89 10.75
CA LEU A 173 25.84 3.08 9.54
C LEU A 173 25.50 1.58 9.77
N PRO A 174 25.99 0.89 10.82
CA PRO A 174 25.63 -0.50 11.07
C PRO A 174 24.10 -0.71 11.28
N GLN A 175 23.45 0.17 12.04
CA GLN A 175 22.01 0.11 12.26
C GLN A 175 21.21 0.32 10.95
N ALA A 176 21.62 1.29 10.15
CA ALA A 176 20.99 1.57 8.88
C ALA A 176 21.21 0.41 7.88
N MET A 177 22.37 -0.23 7.89
CA MET A 177 22.66 -1.40 7.05
C MET A 177 21.81 -2.61 7.44
N GLU A 178 21.68 -2.91 8.73
CA GLU A 178 20.86 -4.04 9.20
C GLU A 178 19.38 -3.87 8.86
N LEU A 179 18.81 -2.70 9.14
CA LEU A 179 17.42 -2.40 8.82
C LEU A 179 17.22 -2.34 7.30
N GLY A 180 18.13 -1.67 6.59
CA GLY A 180 18.07 -1.48 5.15
C GLY A 180 18.12 -2.79 4.37
N GLU A 181 18.93 -3.77 4.81
CA GLU A 181 18.96 -5.10 4.23
C GLU A 181 17.59 -5.80 4.33
N LYS A 182 16.98 -5.76 5.52
CA LYS A 182 15.64 -6.37 5.74
C LYS A 182 14.59 -5.74 4.82
N VAL A 183 14.59 -4.41 4.71
CA VAL A 183 13.68 -3.67 3.82
C VAL A 183 13.96 -4.01 2.35
N TYR A 184 15.22 -4.00 1.96
CA TYR A 184 15.65 -4.34 0.60
C TYR A 184 15.18 -5.73 0.16
N LEU A 185 15.42 -6.73 0.99
CA LEU A 185 15.01 -8.11 0.71
C LEU A 185 13.49 -8.27 0.64
N GLY A 186 12.75 -7.46 1.41
CA GLY A 186 11.29 -7.48 1.43
C GLY A 186 10.62 -6.78 0.24
N TYR A 187 11.18 -5.67 -0.22
CA TYR A 187 10.50 -4.76 -1.16
C TYR A 187 11.22 -4.55 -2.49
N CYS A 188 12.55 -4.63 -2.51
CA CYS A 188 13.37 -4.24 -3.65
C CYS A 188 13.96 -5.42 -4.42
N ALA A 189 14.37 -6.48 -3.68
CA ALA A 189 15.10 -7.62 -4.23
C ALA A 189 14.32 -8.42 -5.29
N ALA A 190 12.99 -8.37 -5.28
CA ALA A 190 12.17 -9.03 -6.30
C ALA A 190 12.48 -8.54 -7.73
N CYS A 191 12.81 -7.25 -7.88
CA CYS A 191 13.19 -6.66 -9.16
C CYS A 191 14.71 -6.48 -9.27
N HIS A 192 15.34 -5.91 -8.24
CA HIS A 192 16.77 -5.57 -8.28
C HIS A 192 17.70 -6.73 -7.91
N GLN A 193 17.17 -7.91 -7.58
CA GLN A 193 17.84 -9.13 -7.14
C GLN A 193 18.56 -8.97 -5.78
N PRO A 194 18.70 -10.04 -4.97
CA PRO A 194 19.33 -9.95 -3.64
C PRO A 194 20.77 -9.41 -3.66
N ALA A 195 21.51 -9.67 -4.75
CA ALA A 195 22.86 -9.18 -4.95
C ALA A 195 22.96 -7.78 -5.60
N GLY A 196 21.83 -7.08 -5.77
CA GLY A 196 21.77 -5.77 -6.39
C GLY A 196 22.11 -5.73 -7.88
N THR A 197 22.16 -6.90 -8.55
CA THR A 197 22.58 -7.02 -9.96
C THR A 197 21.50 -6.64 -10.96
N GLY A 198 20.25 -6.51 -10.51
CA GLY A 198 19.12 -6.29 -11.39
C GLY A 198 18.87 -7.44 -12.36
N LEU A 199 18.10 -7.18 -13.39
CA LEU A 199 17.85 -8.10 -14.52
C LEU A 199 18.12 -7.32 -15.81
N PRO A 200 19.17 -7.70 -16.59
CA PRO A 200 19.58 -6.94 -17.76
C PRO A 200 18.44 -6.68 -18.74
N GLY A 201 18.28 -5.43 -19.15
CA GLY A 201 17.24 -5.00 -20.09
C GLY A 201 15.84 -4.82 -19.49
N ILE A 202 15.62 -5.24 -18.23
CA ILE A 202 14.32 -5.18 -17.55
C ILE A 202 14.40 -4.34 -16.28
N PHE A 203 15.28 -4.71 -15.33
CA PHE A 203 15.48 -4.00 -14.08
C PHE A 203 16.94 -3.58 -13.91
N PRO A 204 17.22 -2.32 -13.61
CA PRO A 204 18.59 -1.84 -13.50
C PRO A 204 19.32 -2.45 -12.31
N ALA A 205 20.64 -2.64 -12.46
CA ALA A 205 21.50 -2.96 -11.34
C ALA A 205 21.63 -1.76 -10.40
N LEU A 206 21.68 -2.02 -9.10
CA LEU A 206 22.02 -1.03 -8.06
C LEU A 206 23.51 -1.14 -7.67
N LYS A 207 24.05 -2.37 -7.71
CA LYS A 207 25.49 -2.63 -7.55
C LYS A 207 26.29 -1.90 -8.62
N GLY A 208 27.18 -1.00 -8.21
CA GLY A 208 28.02 -0.20 -9.11
C GLY A 208 27.27 0.87 -9.94
N SER A 209 25.97 1.07 -9.66
CA SER A 209 25.16 2.09 -10.34
C SER A 209 25.64 3.50 -9.99
N LYS A 210 25.76 4.38 -10.99
CA LYS A 210 26.07 5.79 -10.74
C LYS A 210 25.07 6.46 -9.82
N VAL A 211 23.79 6.13 -9.95
CA VAL A 211 22.72 6.68 -9.08
C VAL A 211 22.92 6.25 -7.64
N ALA A 212 23.34 5.00 -7.40
CA ALA A 212 23.55 4.49 -6.05
C ALA A 212 24.93 4.83 -5.46
N THR A 213 25.91 5.24 -6.27
CA THR A 213 27.30 5.39 -5.78
C THR A 213 27.83 6.81 -5.82
N LEU A 214 27.39 7.65 -6.76
CA LEU A 214 27.93 9.00 -6.90
C LEU A 214 27.26 9.98 -5.90
N PRO A 215 28.03 10.87 -5.26
CA PRO A 215 27.48 11.86 -4.31
C PRO A 215 26.46 12.80 -4.96
N GLU A 216 26.71 13.27 -6.17
CA GLU A 216 25.82 14.17 -6.92
C GLU A 216 24.47 13.54 -7.28
N HIS A 217 24.35 12.22 -7.28
CA HIS A 217 23.11 11.50 -7.53
C HIS A 217 22.35 11.08 -6.27
N ARG A 218 22.85 11.45 -5.08
CA ARG A 218 22.23 11.08 -3.79
C ARG A 218 20.77 11.56 -3.69
N ALA A 219 20.51 12.81 -4.04
CA ALA A 219 19.14 13.35 -4.04
C ALA A 219 18.24 12.66 -5.07
N GLN A 220 18.77 12.37 -6.26
CA GLN A 220 18.05 11.63 -7.29
C GLN A 220 17.71 10.20 -6.85
N HIS A 221 18.62 9.53 -6.13
CA HIS A 221 18.39 8.19 -5.59
C HIS A 221 17.21 8.21 -4.60
N LEU A 222 17.23 9.14 -3.65
CA LEU A 222 16.14 9.36 -2.71
C LEU A 222 14.83 9.64 -3.44
N ASP A 223 14.81 10.55 -4.39
CA ASP A 223 13.62 10.91 -5.16
C ASP A 223 13.01 9.69 -5.87
N ILE A 224 13.83 8.85 -6.52
CA ILE A 224 13.37 7.63 -7.19
C ILE A 224 12.75 6.65 -6.19
N VAL A 225 13.33 6.46 -5.03
CA VAL A 225 12.77 5.54 -4.01
C VAL A 225 11.49 6.10 -3.41
N LEU A 226 11.43 7.41 -3.16
CA LEU A 226 10.25 8.05 -2.57
C LEU A 226 9.08 8.15 -3.54
N HIS A 227 9.32 8.58 -4.76
CA HIS A 227 8.29 8.97 -5.72
C HIS A 227 8.15 8.02 -6.91
N GLY A 228 9.02 6.99 -6.99
CA GLY A 228 9.08 6.10 -8.13
C GLY A 228 9.73 6.76 -9.35
N LYS A 229 9.65 6.09 -10.49
CA LYS A 229 10.13 6.63 -11.75
C LYS A 229 9.07 6.51 -12.83
N SER A 230 8.52 7.64 -13.24
CA SER A 230 7.47 7.72 -14.25
C SER A 230 7.85 6.96 -15.52
N GLY A 231 6.89 6.23 -16.11
CA GLY A 231 7.08 5.41 -17.31
C GLY A 231 7.87 4.12 -17.08
N THR A 232 8.10 3.71 -15.84
CA THR A 232 8.80 2.47 -15.48
C THR A 232 8.03 1.67 -14.43
N ALA A 233 8.49 0.43 -14.16
CA ALA A 233 7.93 -0.41 -13.09
C ALA A 233 8.44 -0.02 -11.68
N MET A 234 9.27 1.01 -11.54
CA MET A 234 9.75 1.48 -10.23
C MET A 234 8.66 2.27 -9.53
N GLN A 235 8.04 1.64 -8.55
CA GLN A 235 6.93 2.19 -7.77
C GLN A 235 7.41 3.23 -6.72
N PRO A 236 6.54 4.16 -6.29
CA PRO A 236 6.81 5.04 -5.16
C PRO A 236 6.69 4.28 -3.83
N PHE A 237 7.71 4.36 -2.98
CA PHE A 237 7.70 3.75 -1.65
C PHE A 237 7.44 4.76 -0.52
N GLY A 238 7.37 6.04 -0.80
CA GLY A 238 7.18 7.10 0.20
C GLY A 238 5.90 6.99 1.02
N LYS A 239 4.86 6.33 0.50
CA LYS A 239 3.61 6.04 1.21
C LYS A 239 3.54 4.63 1.80
N GLN A 240 4.51 3.76 1.52
CA GLN A 240 4.49 2.34 1.87
C GLN A 240 5.44 2.00 3.01
N LEU A 241 6.53 2.75 3.11
CA LEU A 241 7.59 2.56 4.10
C LEU A 241 7.69 3.80 5.00
N THR A 242 8.14 3.58 6.23
CA THR A 242 8.41 4.66 7.18
C THR A 242 9.64 5.46 6.74
N ALA A 243 9.78 6.70 7.21
CA ALA A 243 10.95 7.52 6.93
C ALA A 243 12.26 6.84 7.37
N GLN A 244 12.22 6.07 8.45
CA GLN A 244 13.36 5.31 8.94
C GLN A 244 13.73 4.15 8.01
N GLU A 245 12.75 3.40 7.53
CA GLU A 245 12.95 2.30 6.57
C GLU A 245 13.45 2.82 5.22
N LEU A 246 12.91 3.94 4.74
CA LEU A 246 13.35 4.60 3.50
C LEU A 246 14.80 5.09 3.62
N ALA A 247 15.14 5.73 4.73
CA ALA A 247 16.52 6.16 5.01
C ALA A 247 17.47 4.97 5.08
N ALA A 248 17.05 3.90 5.77
CA ALA A 248 17.85 2.70 5.95
C ALA A 248 18.07 1.96 4.61
N VAL A 249 17.03 1.79 3.79
CA VAL A 249 17.17 1.06 2.52
C VAL A 249 18.04 1.81 1.53
N VAL A 250 17.91 3.14 1.42
CA VAL A 250 18.79 3.94 0.55
C VAL A 250 20.24 3.90 1.07
N THR A 251 20.43 3.97 2.39
CA THR A 251 21.76 3.78 3.00
C THR A 251 22.35 2.41 2.62
N TYR A 252 21.54 1.33 2.73
CA TYR A 252 21.98 -0.01 2.36
C TYR A 252 22.37 -0.07 0.89
N GLU A 253 21.53 0.38 -0.03
CA GLU A 253 21.80 0.37 -1.47
C GLU A 253 23.08 1.15 -1.85
N ARG A 254 23.41 2.20 -1.11
CA ARG A 254 24.61 3.01 -1.30
C ARG A 254 25.87 2.39 -0.71
N ASN A 255 25.74 1.41 0.19
CA ASN A 255 26.90 0.83 0.91
C ASN A 255 27.03 -0.70 0.75
N ALA A 256 26.05 -1.40 0.18
CA ALA A 256 26.08 -2.85 -0.05
C ALA A 256 26.77 -3.22 -1.39
N TRP A 257 27.07 -4.49 -1.57
CA TRP A 257 27.57 -5.12 -2.81
C TRP A 257 28.79 -4.43 -3.45
N ASP A 258 29.72 -3.95 -2.66
CA ASP A 258 30.86 -3.14 -3.06
C ASP A 258 30.57 -1.65 -3.34
N ASN A 259 29.32 -1.20 -3.24
CA ASN A 259 28.99 0.22 -3.10
C ASN A 259 29.52 0.70 -1.73
N LYS A 260 30.46 1.61 -1.69
CA LYS A 260 31.15 2.05 -0.44
C LYS A 260 31.15 3.56 -0.32
N THR A 261 29.97 4.16 -0.34
CA THR A 261 29.87 5.63 -0.28
C THR A 261 30.16 6.18 1.13
N GLY A 262 29.91 5.38 2.18
CA GLY A 262 29.98 5.85 3.57
C GLY A 262 28.80 6.71 4.00
N ASP A 263 27.86 7.00 3.10
CA ASP A 263 26.68 7.82 3.38
C ASP A 263 25.75 7.12 4.36
N VAL A 264 25.22 7.88 5.31
CA VAL A 264 24.11 7.46 6.18
C VAL A 264 22.97 8.44 5.99
N ILE A 265 21.93 8.00 5.32
CA ILE A 265 20.70 8.77 5.18
C ILE A 265 19.98 8.75 6.54
N GLN A 266 19.49 9.91 6.98
CA GLN A 266 18.75 10.01 8.24
C GLN A 266 17.25 10.10 7.99
N ALA A 267 16.46 9.53 8.91
CA ALA A 267 15.01 9.55 8.81
C ALA A 267 14.42 10.97 8.80
N ALA A 268 15.04 11.90 9.55
CA ALA A 268 14.63 13.31 9.55
C ALA A 268 14.74 13.96 8.16
N GLU A 269 15.78 13.62 7.39
CA GLU A 269 15.94 14.10 6.01
C GLU A 269 14.82 13.58 5.12
N VAL A 270 14.55 12.27 5.18
CA VAL A 270 13.45 11.63 4.42
C VAL A 270 12.11 12.24 4.81
N GLN A 271 11.86 12.46 6.10
CA GLN A 271 10.63 13.06 6.61
C GLN A 271 10.39 14.46 6.04
N SER A 272 11.45 15.27 5.89
CA SER A 272 11.35 16.61 5.30
C SER A 272 11.03 16.56 3.79
N LEU A 273 11.50 15.54 3.09
CA LEU A 273 11.18 15.32 1.66
C LEU A 273 9.77 14.81 1.43
N LEU A 274 9.26 13.98 2.35
CA LEU A 274 7.88 13.46 2.29
C LEU A 274 6.83 14.53 2.64
N ASN A 275 7.18 15.49 3.50
CA ASN A 275 6.31 16.57 3.94
C ASN A 275 7.01 17.92 3.70
N PRO A 276 7.20 18.34 2.44
CA PRO A 276 7.78 19.64 2.17
C PRO A 276 6.94 20.72 2.84
N VAL A 277 7.60 21.56 3.65
CA VAL A 277 6.95 22.71 4.28
C VAL A 277 6.50 23.63 3.14
N ASP A 278 5.19 23.80 2.99
CA ASP A 278 4.63 24.78 2.05
C ASP A 278 4.96 26.19 2.57
N PRO A 279 5.84 26.93 1.91
CA PRO A 279 6.25 28.27 2.39
C PRO A 279 5.13 29.31 2.35
N ASN A 280 3.93 28.93 1.84
CA ASN A 280 2.76 29.81 1.73
C ASN A 280 1.61 29.43 2.68
N LYS A 281 1.78 28.49 3.59
CA LYS A 281 0.71 28.03 4.50
C LYS A 281 0.40 29.00 5.64
N ASP A 282 1.27 30.01 5.88
CA ASP A 282 1.14 31.00 6.95
C ASP A 282 0.98 32.46 6.41
N LYS A 283 0.49 32.59 5.18
CA LYS A 283 0.17 33.92 4.60
C LYS A 283 -1.31 34.07 4.34
#